data_9507a27896fb303d0cde9d80d0c943aa
#
_entry.id   9507a27896fb303d0cde9d80d0c943aa
#
_cell.length_a   1.000
_cell.length_b   1.000
_cell.length_c   1.000
_cell.angle_alpha   90.00
_cell.angle_beta   90.00
_cell.angle_gamma   90.00
#
_symmetry.space_group_name_H-M   'P 1'
#
loop_
_entity.id
_entity.type
_entity.pdbx_description
1 polymer ?
#
loop_
_entity_poly.entity_id
_entity_poly.type
_entity_poly.pdbx_seq_one_letter_code
_entity_poly.pdbx_strand_id
1 'polypeptide(L)'
;MAQTQFLITNQNNIRSKEDQLIIQHFLQEYEKNIVPISHDLHRAVIHNDGNDHNVIVNKNNRAHGIIDFGDMVHTYIICESAVCLAYLVINNPDPIDLTSELIRAYQKVFPLTELEISVIIYFICLRLCISVTMAAYRKQLFPDNKYITVTEDQAWIFLRKMKRVDLQRWSDQVVNKTFH
;
A
#
# COMPACT_ATOMS: atom_id res chain seq x y z
N MET A 1 -3.67 5.49 12.09
CA MET A 1 -2.98 5.73 13.39
C MET A 1 -2.15 4.53 13.87
N ALA A 2 -2.69 3.31 14.03
CA ALA A 2 -1.87 2.17 14.49
C ALA A 2 -0.70 1.82 13.55
N GLN A 3 -0.89 1.88 12.24
CA GLN A 3 0.12 1.55 11.25
C GLN A 3 1.30 2.56 11.23
N THR A 4 1.04 3.85 11.36
CA THR A 4 2.09 4.87 11.46
C THR A 4 2.88 4.74 12.76
N GLN A 5 2.19 4.43 13.87
CA GLN A 5 2.84 4.17 15.15
C GLN A 5 3.79 2.95 15.07
N PHE A 6 3.38 1.89 14.36
CA PHE A 6 4.24 0.74 14.12
C PHE A 6 5.54 1.13 13.40
N LEU A 7 5.46 1.95 12.34
CA LEU A 7 6.63 2.42 11.61
C LEU A 7 7.56 3.24 12.50
N ILE A 8 7.03 4.20 13.25
CA ILE A 8 7.79 5.06 14.17
C ILE A 8 8.57 4.21 15.18
N THR A 9 7.91 3.19 15.75
CA THR A 9 8.51 2.33 16.79
C THR A 9 9.57 1.38 16.22
N ASN A 10 9.38 0.88 14.99
CA ASN A 10 10.16 -0.23 14.45
C ASN A 10 11.14 0.15 13.33
N GLN A 11 11.19 1.41 12.87
CA GLN A 11 12.11 1.85 11.81
C GLN A 11 13.59 1.59 12.13
N ASN A 12 13.97 1.55 13.41
CA ASN A 12 15.33 1.27 13.85
C ASN A 12 15.77 -0.19 13.58
N ASN A 13 14.83 -1.10 13.27
CA ASN A 13 15.16 -2.47 12.84
C ASN A 13 15.71 -2.50 11.41
N ILE A 14 15.51 -1.45 10.63
CA ILE A 14 16.08 -1.28 9.29
C ILE A 14 17.55 -0.87 9.46
N ARG A 15 18.48 -1.71 8.95
CA ARG A 15 19.92 -1.50 9.16
C ARG A 15 20.47 -0.29 8.42
N SER A 16 20.00 -0.04 7.21
CA SER A 16 20.46 1.06 6.36
C SER A 16 19.89 2.40 6.82
N LYS A 17 20.75 3.37 7.11
CA LYS A 17 20.33 4.75 7.40
C LYS A 17 19.61 5.41 6.23
N GLU A 18 20.03 5.11 5.01
CA GLU A 18 19.37 5.61 3.80
C GLU A 18 17.93 5.08 3.70
N ASP A 19 17.72 3.81 4.00
CA ASP A 19 16.40 3.19 3.98
C ASP A 19 15.51 3.71 5.14
N GLN A 20 16.08 3.98 6.31
CA GLN A 20 15.35 4.68 7.40
C GLN A 20 14.84 6.06 6.95
N LEU A 21 15.65 6.82 6.19
CA LEU A 21 15.26 8.13 5.64
C LEU A 21 14.14 8.00 4.59
N ILE A 22 14.02 6.86 3.90
CA ILE A 22 12.89 6.59 3.00
C ILE A 22 11.60 6.42 3.81
N ILE A 23 11.63 5.64 4.89
CA ILE A 23 10.45 5.47 5.77
C ILE A 23 10.02 6.82 6.35
N GLN A 24 10.97 7.61 6.85
CA GLN A 24 10.69 8.93 7.42
C GLN A 24 10.06 9.86 6.37
N HIS A 25 10.56 9.85 5.14
CA HIS A 25 10.00 10.64 4.05
C HIS A 25 8.52 10.30 3.82
N PHE A 26 8.15 9.03 3.69
CA PHE A 26 6.75 8.66 3.45
C PHE A 26 5.85 8.86 4.67
N LEU A 27 6.37 8.78 5.88
CA LEU A 27 5.65 9.22 7.08
C LEU A 27 5.34 10.73 7.03
N GLN A 28 6.31 11.56 6.64
CA GLN A 28 6.10 13.01 6.49
C GLN A 28 5.10 13.32 5.36
N GLU A 29 5.19 12.61 4.23
CA GLU A 29 4.21 12.76 3.14
C GLU A 29 2.80 12.38 3.60
N TYR A 30 2.64 11.33 4.40
CA TYR A 30 1.36 10.97 5.00
C TYR A 30 0.85 12.05 5.96
N GLU A 31 1.69 12.55 6.85
CA GLU A 31 1.31 13.60 7.80
C GLU A 31 0.89 14.88 7.08
N LYS A 32 1.62 15.26 6.04
CA LYS A 32 1.35 16.48 5.27
C LYS A 32 0.09 16.40 4.41
N ASN A 33 -0.13 15.26 3.74
CA ASN A 33 -1.15 15.17 2.68
C ASN A 33 -2.41 14.41 3.12
N ILE A 34 -2.34 13.53 4.11
CA ILE A 34 -3.47 12.68 4.54
C ILE A 34 -4.09 13.18 5.85
N VAL A 35 -3.27 13.51 6.85
CA VAL A 35 -3.79 13.90 8.17
C VAL A 35 -4.77 15.08 8.09
N PRO A 36 -4.49 16.16 7.33
CA PRO A 36 -5.39 17.32 7.24
C PRO A 36 -6.78 16.99 6.66
N ILE A 37 -6.86 16.03 5.74
CA ILE A 37 -8.11 15.64 5.03
C ILE A 37 -8.71 14.35 5.58
N SER A 38 -8.16 13.82 6.65
CA SER A 38 -8.51 12.50 7.18
C SER A 38 -9.97 12.37 7.62
N HIS A 39 -10.64 13.48 7.91
CA HIS A 39 -12.05 13.55 8.27
C HIS A 39 -13.00 13.46 7.07
N ASP A 40 -12.49 13.72 5.85
CA ASP A 40 -13.25 13.62 4.59
C ASP A 40 -13.12 12.24 3.93
N LEU A 41 -12.25 11.37 4.43
CA LEU A 41 -12.06 10.02 3.92
C LEU A 41 -13.05 9.05 4.57
N HIS A 42 -13.79 8.32 3.76
CA HIS A 42 -14.75 7.32 4.23
C HIS A 42 -14.06 6.18 4.97
N ARG A 43 -14.75 5.68 6.00
CA ARG A 43 -14.27 4.57 6.83
C ARG A 43 -15.25 3.41 6.82
N ALA A 44 -14.70 2.19 6.80
CA ALA A 44 -15.44 0.94 6.98
C ALA A 44 -14.53 -0.13 7.60
N VAL A 45 -15.12 -1.27 7.89
CA VAL A 45 -14.34 -2.49 8.15
C VAL A 45 -13.87 -3.03 6.81
N ILE A 46 -12.56 -3.15 6.65
CA ILE A 46 -11.91 -3.68 5.44
C ILE A 46 -11.12 -4.95 5.77
N HIS A 47 -10.82 -5.76 4.75
CA HIS A 47 -10.00 -6.97 4.90
C HIS A 47 -8.55 -6.63 5.28
N ASN A 48 -8.00 -5.55 4.68
CA ASN A 48 -6.67 -4.98 4.98
C ASN A 48 -5.46 -5.87 4.63
N ASP A 49 -5.68 -7.05 4.05
CA ASP A 49 -4.62 -7.94 3.53
C ASP A 49 -5.04 -8.67 2.24
N GLY A 50 -5.74 -7.95 1.34
CA GLY A 50 -6.21 -8.46 0.05
C GLY A 50 -5.08 -8.62 -0.97
N ASN A 51 -4.10 -9.48 -0.69
CA ASN A 51 -2.99 -9.84 -1.57
C ASN A 51 -3.30 -11.12 -2.37
N ASP A 52 -2.41 -11.50 -3.29
CA ASP A 52 -2.53 -12.66 -4.17
C ASP A 52 -2.54 -14.01 -3.44
N HIS A 53 -1.98 -14.10 -2.22
CA HIS A 53 -2.01 -15.31 -1.40
C HIS A 53 -3.36 -15.53 -0.71
N ASN A 54 -4.14 -14.47 -0.51
CA ASN A 54 -5.41 -14.50 0.17
C ASN A 54 -6.61 -14.57 -0.78
N VAL A 55 -6.39 -14.42 -2.10
CA VAL A 55 -7.45 -14.52 -3.11
C VAL A 55 -7.49 -15.93 -3.70
N ILE A 56 -8.63 -16.62 -3.53
CA ILE A 56 -8.88 -17.92 -4.12
C ILE A 56 -9.41 -17.73 -5.53
N VAL A 57 -8.79 -18.36 -6.52
CA VAL A 57 -9.21 -18.34 -7.91
C VAL A 57 -9.71 -19.73 -8.35
N ASN A 58 -10.68 -19.77 -9.25
CA ASN A 58 -11.15 -21.00 -9.86
C ASN A 58 -10.28 -21.43 -11.07
N LYS A 59 -10.64 -22.57 -11.70
CA LYS A 59 -9.93 -23.12 -12.86
C LYS A 59 -9.84 -22.17 -14.07
N ASN A 60 -10.68 -21.13 -14.12
CA ASN A 60 -10.73 -20.13 -15.19
C ASN A 60 -10.05 -18.81 -14.76
N ASN A 61 -9.22 -18.84 -13.73
CA ASN A 61 -8.55 -17.67 -13.14
C ASN A 61 -9.49 -16.54 -12.70
N ARG A 62 -10.74 -16.90 -12.32
CA ARG A 62 -11.69 -15.93 -11.76
C ARG A 62 -11.64 -16.00 -10.25
N ALA A 63 -11.63 -14.85 -9.60
CA ALA A 63 -11.73 -14.75 -8.16
C ALA A 63 -13.02 -15.45 -7.69
N HIS A 64 -12.90 -16.32 -6.70
CA HIS A 64 -13.97 -17.15 -6.16
C HIS A 64 -14.22 -16.90 -4.68
N GLY A 65 -13.23 -16.43 -3.98
CA GLY A 65 -13.31 -16.12 -2.56
C GLY A 65 -12.04 -15.41 -2.06
N ILE A 66 -12.11 -14.96 -0.83
CA ILE A 66 -10.99 -14.39 -0.08
C ILE A 66 -10.92 -15.10 1.28
N ILE A 67 -9.71 -15.30 1.81
CA ILE A 67 -9.41 -15.95 3.08
C ILE A 67 -8.52 -15.05 3.94
N ASP A 68 -8.29 -15.47 5.17
CA ASP A 68 -7.42 -14.79 6.16
C ASP A 68 -7.95 -13.42 6.61
N PHE A 69 -9.05 -13.45 7.34
CA PHE A 69 -9.71 -12.27 7.91
C PHE A 69 -9.07 -11.78 9.21
N GLY A 70 -7.88 -12.28 9.57
CA GLY A 70 -7.18 -11.94 10.82
C GLY A 70 -6.77 -10.47 10.93
N ASP A 71 -6.53 -9.81 9.78
CA ASP A 71 -6.07 -8.42 9.70
C ASP A 71 -7.21 -7.40 9.47
N MET A 72 -8.48 -7.84 9.57
CA MET A 72 -9.62 -6.93 9.41
C MET A 72 -9.58 -5.78 10.41
N VAL A 73 -9.84 -4.57 9.91
CA VAL A 73 -9.77 -3.35 10.73
C VAL A 73 -10.76 -2.29 10.24
N HIS A 74 -11.28 -1.49 11.17
CA HIS A 74 -12.07 -0.30 10.84
C HIS A 74 -11.13 0.87 10.52
N THR A 75 -10.97 1.20 9.24
CA THR A 75 -10.07 2.24 8.75
C THR A 75 -10.60 2.90 7.47
N TYR A 76 -9.78 3.68 6.75
CA TYR A 76 -10.16 4.29 5.49
C TYR A 76 -10.38 3.22 4.41
N ILE A 77 -11.50 3.33 3.68
CA ILE A 77 -11.90 2.37 2.65
C ILE A 77 -10.84 2.26 1.55
N ILE A 78 -10.23 3.38 1.17
CA ILE A 78 -9.17 3.42 0.14
C ILE A 78 -7.97 2.52 0.49
N CYS A 79 -7.74 2.21 1.77
CA CYS A 79 -6.68 1.31 2.19
C CYS A 79 -6.86 -0.12 1.65
N GLU A 80 -8.09 -0.58 1.42
CA GLU A 80 -8.35 -1.89 0.81
C GLU A 80 -7.68 -2.00 -0.57
N SER A 81 -7.97 -1.03 -1.45
CA SER A 81 -7.37 -0.97 -2.77
C SER A 81 -5.85 -0.72 -2.70
N ALA A 82 -5.39 0.13 -1.76
CA ALA A 82 -3.98 0.43 -1.60
C ALA A 82 -3.15 -0.79 -1.16
N VAL A 83 -3.70 -1.65 -0.30
CA VAL A 83 -3.06 -2.90 0.11
C VAL A 83 -2.89 -3.84 -1.08
N CYS A 84 -3.94 -4.07 -1.86
CA CYS A 84 -3.88 -4.88 -3.08
C CYS A 84 -2.86 -4.32 -4.07
N LEU A 85 -2.93 -3.02 -4.34
CA LEU A 85 -2.02 -2.33 -5.27
C LEU A 85 -0.56 -2.38 -4.83
N ALA A 86 -0.26 -2.32 -3.53
CA ALA A 86 1.11 -2.37 -3.03
C ALA A 86 1.87 -3.62 -3.52
N TYR A 87 1.18 -4.76 -3.65
CA TYR A 87 1.79 -5.99 -4.18
C TYR A 87 1.84 -6.03 -5.72
N LEU A 88 0.93 -5.36 -6.39
CA LEU A 88 0.82 -5.38 -7.85
C LEU A 88 1.75 -4.36 -8.52
N VAL A 89 1.93 -3.17 -7.94
CA VAL A 89 2.72 -2.09 -8.56
C VAL A 89 4.23 -2.31 -8.52
N ILE A 90 4.74 -3.08 -7.56
CA ILE A 90 6.19 -3.25 -7.34
C ILE A 90 6.92 -3.89 -8.52
N ASN A 91 6.22 -4.74 -9.30
CA ASN A 91 6.78 -5.45 -10.46
C ASN A 91 6.15 -4.99 -11.78
N ASN A 92 5.30 -3.95 -11.76
CA ASN A 92 4.61 -3.51 -12.97
C ASN A 92 5.39 -2.37 -13.67
N PRO A 93 5.59 -2.44 -15.00
CA PRO A 93 6.26 -1.39 -15.75
C PRO A 93 5.44 -0.09 -15.82
N ASP A 94 4.11 -0.20 -15.78
CA ASP A 94 3.19 0.93 -15.77
C ASP A 94 2.26 0.91 -14.53
N PRO A 95 2.76 1.35 -13.36
CA PRO A 95 1.99 1.33 -12.13
C PRO A 95 0.79 2.29 -12.12
N ILE A 96 0.80 3.34 -12.95
CA ILE A 96 -0.31 4.29 -13.05
C ILE A 96 -1.49 3.65 -13.77
N ASP A 97 -1.26 3.03 -14.91
CA ASP A 97 -2.31 2.33 -15.67
C ASP A 97 -2.92 1.20 -14.85
N LEU A 98 -2.07 0.37 -14.24
CA LEU A 98 -2.53 -0.71 -13.37
C LEU A 98 -3.39 -0.20 -12.21
N THR A 99 -2.97 0.88 -11.55
CA THR A 99 -3.74 1.50 -10.46
C THR A 99 -5.10 1.98 -10.97
N SER A 100 -5.13 2.69 -12.10
CA SER A 100 -6.37 3.22 -12.67
C SER A 100 -7.34 2.10 -13.08
N GLU A 101 -6.83 1.00 -13.66
CA GLU A 101 -7.64 -0.17 -14.01
C GLU A 101 -8.26 -0.85 -12.79
N LEU A 102 -7.46 -1.08 -11.74
CA LEU A 102 -7.94 -1.67 -10.50
C LEU A 102 -9.01 -0.77 -9.85
N ILE A 103 -8.77 0.53 -9.76
CA ILE A 103 -9.73 1.47 -9.17
C ILE A 103 -11.01 1.53 -10.00
N ARG A 104 -10.95 1.56 -11.32
CA ARG A 104 -12.15 1.48 -12.18
C ARG A 104 -12.95 0.19 -11.96
N ALA A 105 -12.27 -0.94 -11.75
CA ALA A 105 -12.92 -2.20 -11.43
C ALA A 105 -13.56 -2.18 -10.03
N TYR A 106 -12.85 -1.66 -9.04
CA TYR A 106 -13.31 -1.53 -7.66
C TYR A 106 -14.55 -0.63 -7.56
N GLN A 107 -14.55 0.52 -8.24
CA GLN A 107 -15.66 1.48 -8.25
C GLN A 107 -16.98 0.92 -8.81
N LYS A 108 -16.95 -0.16 -9.60
CA LYS A 108 -18.19 -0.81 -10.08
C LYS A 108 -18.98 -1.47 -8.95
N VAL A 109 -18.31 -1.81 -7.85
CA VAL A 109 -18.92 -2.47 -6.68
C VAL A 109 -18.99 -1.51 -5.50
N PHE A 110 -17.94 -0.74 -5.30
CA PHE A 110 -17.83 0.19 -4.19
C PHE A 110 -17.28 1.56 -4.67
N PRO A 111 -18.13 2.59 -4.76
CA PRO A 111 -17.71 3.91 -5.22
C PRO A 111 -16.72 4.57 -4.27
N LEU A 112 -15.63 5.10 -4.83
CA LEU A 112 -14.65 5.94 -4.16
C LEU A 112 -14.82 7.38 -4.64
N THR A 113 -14.58 8.35 -3.77
CA THR A 113 -14.54 9.75 -4.14
C THR A 113 -13.25 10.08 -4.90
N GLU A 114 -13.27 11.17 -5.68
CA GLU A 114 -12.06 11.67 -6.35
C GLU A 114 -10.96 11.99 -5.33
N LEU A 115 -11.33 12.56 -4.17
CA LEU A 115 -10.41 12.81 -3.07
C LEU A 115 -9.71 11.54 -2.58
N GLU A 116 -10.45 10.44 -2.39
CA GLU A 116 -9.88 9.16 -1.97
C GLU A 116 -8.92 8.59 -3.00
N ILE A 117 -9.27 8.70 -4.29
CA ILE A 117 -8.39 8.24 -5.39
C ILE A 117 -7.14 9.11 -5.48
N SER A 118 -7.27 10.43 -5.30
CA SER A 118 -6.13 11.37 -5.35
C SER A 118 -5.07 11.14 -4.28
N VAL A 119 -5.38 10.38 -3.25
CA VAL A 119 -4.43 10.09 -2.15
C VAL A 119 -3.94 8.65 -2.13
N ILE A 120 -4.33 7.82 -3.10
CA ILE A 120 -4.04 6.38 -3.07
C ILE A 120 -2.54 6.06 -3.04
N ILE A 121 -1.70 6.85 -3.73
CA ILE A 121 -0.25 6.61 -3.78
C ILE A 121 0.41 6.71 -2.40
N TYR A 122 -0.07 7.62 -1.55
CA TYR A 122 0.44 7.77 -0.19
C TYR A 122 0.18 6.52 0.64
N PHE A 123 -1.00 5.91 0.50
CA PHE A 123 -1.35 4.67 1.19
C PHE A 123 -0.61 3.46 0.62
N ILE A 124 -0.39 3.40 -0.71
CA ILE A 124 0.45 2.37 -1.35
C ILE A 124 1.87 2.42 -0.78
N CYS A 125 2.50 3.60 -0.77
CA CYS A 125 3.85 3.78 -0.23
C CYS A 125 3.91 3.46 1.27
N LEU A 126 2.90 3.89 2.04
CA LEU A 126 2.84 3.59 3.47
C LEU A 126 2.71 2.08 3.73
N ARG A 127 1.88 1.36 2.97
CA ARG A 127 1.76 -0.11 3.06
C ARG A 127 3.08 -0.81 2.76
N LEU A 128 3.79 -0.38 1.72
CA LEU A 128 5.13 -0.90 1.40
C LEU A 128 6.15 -0.61 2.52
N CYS A 129 6.12 0.58 3.09
CA CYS A 129 6.93 0.92 4.27
C CYS A 129 6.66 -0.04 5.43
N ILE A 130 5.39 -0.36 5.70
CA ILE A 130 5.01 -1.34 6.74
C ILE A 130 5.55 -2.72 6.40
N SER A 131 5.41 -3.17 5.15
CA SER A 131 5.89 -4.47 4.69
C SER A 131 7.39 -4.64 4.91
N VAL A 132 8.21 -3.68 4.47
CA VAL A 132 9.68 -3.77 4.61
C VAL A 132 10.14 -3.62 6.07
N THR A 133 9.44 -2.80 6.87
CA THR A 133 9.73 -2.65 8.30
C THR A 133 9.37 -3.92 9.07
N MET A 134 8.25 -4.57 8.73
CA MET A 134 7.83 -5.84 9.30
C MET A 134 8.82 -6.95 8.94
N ALA A 135 9.28 -6.99 7.68
CA ALA A 135 10.29 -7.94 7.23
C ALA A 135 11.60 -7.76 8.02
N ALA A 136 12.07 -6.52 8.20
CA ALA A 136 13.26 -6.23 8.99
C ALA A 136 13.11 -6.65 10.47
N TYR A 137 11.94 -6.38 11.06
CA TYR A 137 11.62 -6.82 12.43
C TYR A 137 11.60 -8.34 12.55
N ARG A 138 10.91 -9.04 11.63
CA ARG A 138 10.82 -10.52 11.63
C ARG A 138 12.18 -11.19 11.41
N LYS A 139 13.06 -10.61 10.58
CA LYS A 139 14.45 -11.10 10.41
C LYS A 139 15.25 -11.11 11.69
N GLN A 140 15.00 -10.18 12.60
CA GLN A 140 15.69 -10.17 13.90
C GLN A 140 15.17 -11.28 14.81
N LEU A 141 13.86 -11.57 14.75
CA LEU A 141 13.25 -12.63 15.56
C LEU A 141 13.54 -14.04 15.01
N PHE A 142 13.61 -14.17 13.67
CA PHE A 142 13.72 -15.45 12.96
C PHE A 142 14.80 -15.38 11.86
N PRO A 143 16.10 -15.30 12.21
CA PRO A 143 17.17 -15.03 11.25
C PRO A 143 17.33 -16.11 10.16
N ASP A 144 16.93 -17.35 10.44
CA ASP A 144 17.05 -18.49 9.52
C ASP A 144 15.88 -18.63 8.53
N ASN A 145 14.84 -17.81 8.68
CA ASN A 145 13.64 -17.87 7.83
C ASN A 145 13.79 -17.06 6.53
N LYS A 146 14.17 -17.75 5.44
CA LYS A 146 14.36 -17.14 4.11
C LYS A 146 13.05 -16.66 3.44
N TYR A 147 11.88 -17.09 3.90
CA TYR A 147 10.59 -16.74 3.32
C TYR A 147 10.19 -15.26 3.55
N ILE A 148 10.81 -14.62 4.53
CA ILE A 148 10.49 -13.26 4.96
C ILE A 148 10.86 -12.18 3.91
N THR A 149 11.67 -12.53 2.90
CA THR A 149 12.36 -11.54 2.05
C THR A 149 11.93 -11.52 0.59
N VAL A 150 10.99 -12.35 0.17
CA VAL A 150 10.69 -12.59 -1.26
C VAL A 150 10.25 -11.33 -2.02
N THR A 151 9.54 -10.40 -1.36
CA THR A 151 9.05 -9.16 -1.99
C THR A 151 9.80 -7.91 -1.52
N GLU A 152 10.75 -8.05 -0.59
CA GLU A 152 11.41 -6.91 0.08
C GLU A 152 12.23 -6.06 -0.88
N ASP A 153 13.05 -6.69 -1.74
CA ASP A 153 13.93 -5.97 -2.65
C ASP A 153 13.13 -5.12 -3.66
N GLN A 154 12.04 -5.68 -4.20
CA GLN A 154 11.17 -4.99 -5.14
C GLN A 154 10.43 -3.83 -4.48
N ALA A 155 9.98 -4.00 -3.24
CA ALA A 155 9.37 -2.93 -2.47
C ALA A 155 10.35 -1.77 -2.24
N TRP A 156 11.61 -2.06 -1.90
CA TRP A 156 12.65 -1.03 -1.75
C TRP A 156 12.96 -0.30 -3.07
N ILE A 157 13.03 -1.03 -4.19
CA ILE A 157 13.22 -0.43 -5.52
C ILE A 157 12.08 0.55 -5.82
N PHE A 158 10.83 0.14 -5.59
CA PHE A 158 9.66 0.98 -5.80
C PHE A 158 9.67 2.22 -4.89
N LEU A 159 9.92 2.06 -3.58
CA LEU A 159 9.97 3.16 -2.63
C LEU A 159 11.07 4.18 -2.99
N ARG A 160 12.27 3.72 -3.36
CA ARG A 160 13.35 4.60 -3.83
C ARG A 160 12.97 5.39 -5.08
N LYS A 161 12.25 4.75 -6.02
CA LYS A 161 11.70 5.42 -7.20
C LYS A 161 10.68 6.47 -6.80
N MET A 162 9.69 6.13 -5.97
CA MET A 162 8.61 7.03 -5.55
C MET A 162 9.10 8.22 -4.72
N LYS A 163 10.16 8.08 -3.93
CA LYS A 163 10.80 9.20 -3.23
C LYS A 163 11.27 10.33 -4.16
N ARG A 164 11.54 10.01 -5.45
CA ARG A 164 12.04 10.97 -6.46
C ARG A 164 10.93 11.49 -7.38
N VAL A 165 9.71 10.95 -7.25
CA VAL A 165 8.56 11.30 -8.09
C VAL A 165 7.72 12.34 -7.35
N ASP A 166 7.16 13.27 -8.10
CA ASP A 166 6.09 14.13 -7.61
C ASP A 166 4.83 13.28 -7.41
N LEU A 167 4.51 12.97 -6.14
CA LEU A 167 3.39 12.10 -5.79
C LEU A 167 2.04 12.73 -6.12
N GLN A 168 1.93 14.05 -6.04
CA GLN A 168 0.69 14.74 -6.42
C GLN A 168 0.44 14.58 -7.92
N ARG A 169 1.45 14.85 -8.74
CA ARG A 169 1.35 14.66 -10.20
C ARG A 169 1.05 13.20 -10.57
N TRP A 170 1.62 12.24 -9.83
CA TRP A 170 1.32 10.83 -10.01
C TRP A 170 -0.17 10.54 -9.73
N SER A 171 -0.70 11.06 -8.61
CA SER A 171 -2.11 10.95 -8.24
C SER A 171 -3.04 11.60 -9.27
N ASP A 172 -2.71 12.79 -9.75
CA ASP A 172 -3.50 13.48 -10.77
C ASP A 172 -3.62 12.65 -12.05
N GLN A 173 -2.56 11.93 -12.45
CA GLN A 173 -2.61 11.02 -13.60
C GLN A 173 -3.55 9.84 -13.36
N VAL A 174 -3.56 9.26 -12.14
CA VAL A 174 -4.48 8.17 -11.79
C VAL A 174 -5.93 8.66 -11.82
N VAL A 175 -6.20 9.82 -11.21
CA VAL A 175 -7.55 10.43 -11.22
C VAL A 175 -8.01 10.65 -12.66
N ASN A 176 -7.20 11.31 -13.48
CA ASN A 176 -7.53 11.56 -14.89
C ASN A 176 -7.82 10.27 -15.67
N LYS A 177 -6.97 9.24 -15.53
CA LYS A 177 -7.18 7.95 -16.19
C LYS A 177 -8.36 7.17 -15.65
N THR A 178 -8.77 7.41 -14.41
CA THR A 178 -9.90 6.71 -13.80
C THR A 178 -11.24 7.26 -14.27
N PHE A 179 -11.36 8.57 -14.43
CA PHE A 179 -12.63 9.25 -14.73
C PHE A 179 -12.77 9.70 -16.19
N HIS A 180 -11.68 9.75 -16.95
CA HIS A 180 -11.63 10.20 -18.35
C HIS A 180 -10.97 9.16 -19.27
#